data_2b947d83ecea7f7cb5c5f454c2f3db6a
#
_entry.id   2b947d83ecea7f7cb5c5f454c2f3db6a
#
_cell.length_a   1.000
_cell.length_b   1.000
_cell.length_c   1.000
_cell.angle_alpha   90.00
_cell.angle_beta   90.00
_cell.angle_gamma   90.00
#
_symmetry.space_group_name_H-M   'P 1'
#
loop_
_entity.id
_entity.type
_entity.pdbx_description
1 polymer ?
#
loop_
_entity_poly.entity_id
_entity_poly.type
_entity_poly.pdbx_seq_one_letter_code
_entity_poly.pdbx_strand_id
1 'polypeptide(L)'
;MKLPFQIDLTGKVVVVTGAGGVICSVLAEAMAMTGAKVALLDLNEDAAKKHADDITAKGYIAKGYKCNVLEKASVQAARDQIAADFGTCDILINGAGGNNPKATTDDEYFVPEDLGQMKTFFDLDADGVSFVFSLNFMGTLIPTQVFALDMVNKKGASIINISSMNAYTPLTKIPAYSGAKAAISNFTEWLAVHFSKVGIRCNAIAPGFFSTQQNAKLLFNED
;
A
#
# COMPACT_ATOMS: atom_id res chain seq x y z
N MET A 1 -3.15 21.09 -0.13
CA MET A 1 -3.30 20.48 -1.49
C MET A 1 -4.53 21.07 -2.16
N LYS A 2 -4.59 21.14 -3.49
CA LYS A 2 -5.79 21.50 -4.26
C LYS A 2 -6.11 20.33 -5.20
N LEU A 3 -7.33 19.78 -5.12
CA LEU A 3 -7.74 18.71 -6.03
C LEU A 3 -8.04 19.27 -7.42
N PRO A 4 -7.67 18.57 -8.51
CA PRO A 4 -7.86 19.05 -9.88
C PRO A 4 -9.33 19.01 -10.34
N PHE A 5 -10.18 18.27 -9.62
CA PHE A 5 -11.62 18.13 -9.89
C PHE A 5 -12.36 17.92 -8.56
N GLN A 6 -13.65 18.17 -8.56
CA GLN A 6 -14.50 17.96 -7.41
C GLN A 6 -15.09 16.54 -7.46
N ILE A 7 -14.80 15.77 -6.42
CA ILE A 7 -15.44 14.48 -6.14
C ILE A 7 -16.06 14.62 -4.76
N ASP A 8 -17.30 14.21 -4.60
CA ASP A 8 -17.99 14.17 -3.32
C ASP A 8 -18.07 12.72 -2.81
N LEU A 9 -17.36 12.43 -1.73
CA LEU A 9 -17.41 11.17 -1.01
C LEU A 9 -17.96 11.36 0.41
N THR A 10 -18.77 12.38 0.63
CA THR A 10 -19.41 12.64 1.92
C THR A 10 -20.15 11.40 2.41
N GLY A 11 -19.89 11.01 3.67
CA GLY A 11 -20.46 9.83 4.29
C GLY A 11 -19.79 8.50 3.95
N LYS A 12 -18.85 8.47 2.99
CA LYS A 12 -18.07 7.27 2.65
C LYS A 12 -16.94 7.02 3.64
N VAL A 13 -16.67 5.76 3.92
CA VAL A 13 -15.56 5.31 4.76
C VAL A 13 -14.44 4.78 3.87
N VAL A 14 -13.29 5.43 3.96
CA VAL A 14 -12.06 5.05 3.22
C VAL A 14 -11.07 4.47 4.21
N VAL A 15 -10.55 3.29 3.90
CA VAL A 15 -9.50 2.61 4.68
C VAL A 15 -8.21 2.62 3.87
N VAL A 16 -7.11 3.08 4.46
CA VAL A 16 -5.79 3.16 3.82
C VAL A 16 -4.78 2.39 4.65
N THR A 17 -4.19 1.33 4.12
CA THR A 17 -3.09 0.59 4.78
C THR A 17 -1.73 1.16 4.40
N GLY A 18 -0.74 1.03 5.29
CA GLY A 18 0.58 1.67 5.11
C GLY A 18 0.52 3.20 5.18
N ALA A 19 -0.49 3.74 5.87
CA ALA A 19 -0.80 5.17 5.88
C ALA A 19 0.17 6.00 6.74
N GLY A 20 1.09 5.38 7.46
CA GLY A 20 2.25 6.06 8.07
C GLY A 20 3.33 6.44 7.05
N GLY A 21 3.27 5.88 5.82
CA GLY A 21 4.21 6.18 4.74
C GLY A 21 3.81 7.41 3.91
N VAL A 22 4.78 7.95 3.16
CA VAL A 22 4.65 9.22 2.41
C VAL A 22 3.53 9.17 1.37
N ILE A 23 3.48 8.13 0.53
CA ILE A 23 2.47 8.06 -0.56
C ILE A 23 1.07 7.90 0.03
N CYS A 24 0.90 6.97 0.97
CA CYS A 24 -0.42 6.65 1.52
C CYS A 24 -0.98 7.73 2.44
N SER A 25 -0.12 8.50 3.15
CA SER A 25 -0.58 9.67 3.91
C SER A 25 -1.14 10.77 3.00
N VAL A 26 -0.50 11.01 1.84
CA VAL A 26 -0.99 11.97 0.82
C VAL A 26 -2.30 11.48 0.19
N LEU A 27 -2.41 10.19 -0.11
CA LEU A 27 -3.67 9.62 -0.60
C LEU A 27 -4.78 9.73 0.45
N ALA A 28 -4.49 9.46 1.73
CA ALA A 28 -5.44 9.61 2.82
C ALA A 28 -5.93 11.05 2.95
N GLU A 29 -5.03 12.04 2.90
CA GLU A 29 -5.40 13.46 2.91
C GLU A 29 -6.28 13.81 1.71
N ALA A 30 -5.91 13.38 0.49
CA ALA A 30 -6.70 13.64 -0.70
C ALA A 30 -8.12 13.05 -0.61
N MET A 31 -8.26 11.84 -0.05
CA MET A 31 -9.58 11.22 0.18
C MET A 31 -10.38 11.99 1.24
N ALA A 32 -9.75 12.46 2.32
CA ALA A 32 -10.42 13.27 3.32
C ALA A 32 -10.93 14.61 2.75
N MET A 33 -10.20 15.23 1.84
CA MET A 33 -10.59 16.46 1.15
C MET A 33 -11.84 16.28 0.26
N THR A 34 -12.20 15.05 -0.10
CA THR A 34 -13.45 14.75 -0.82
C THR A 34 -14.67 14.60 0.10
N GLY A 35 -14.52 14.82 1.42
CA GLY A 35 -15.56 14.67 2.43
C GLY A 35 -15.69 13.26 3.01
N ALA A 36 -14.80 12.34 2.64
CA ALA A 36 -14.77 10.99 3.22
C ALA A 36 -14.29 10.99 4.67
N LYS A 37 -14.72 9.98 5.44
CA LYS A 37 -14.12 9.61 6.72
C LYS A 37 -12.97 8.65 6.44
N VAL A 38 -11.75 8.98 6.86
CA VAL A 38 -10.55 8.22 6.48
C VAL A 38 -9.93 7.53 7.69
N ALA A 39 -9.81 6.21 7.59
CA ALA A 39 -9.09 5.37 8.55
C ALA A 39 -7.66 5.10 8.03
N LEU A 40 -6.67 5.56 8.78
CA LEU A 40 -5.24 5.40 8.48
C LEU A 40 -4.70 4.21 9.27
N LEU A 41 -4.34 3.13 8.60
CA LEU A 41 -3.82 1.91 9.21
C LEU A 41 -2.32 1.78 8.96
N ASP A 42 -1.56 1.57 10.02
CA ASP A 42 -0.13 1.29 9.94
C ASP A 42 0.35 0.39 11.08
N LEU A 43 1.46 -0.33 10.86
CA LEU A 43 2.15 -1.05 11.92
C LEU A 43 2.73 -0.06 12.95
N ASN A 44 3.22 1.09 12.47
CA ASN A 44 3.62 2.23 13.29
C ASN A 44 2.39 3.11 13.59
N GLU A 45 1.77 2.83 14.74
CA GLU A 45 0.58 3.53 15.20
C GLU A 45 0.78 5.04 15.33
N ASP A 46 1.94 5.47 15.83
CA ASP A 46 2.23 6.89 16.06
C ASP A 46 2.31 7.66 14.72
N ALA A 47 2.88 7.04 13.68
CA ALA A 47 2.91 7.63 12.35
C ALA A 47 1.49 7.76 11.75
N ALA A 48 0.65 6.71 11.90
CA ALA A 48 -0.73 6.78 11.44
C ALA A 48 -1.55 7.84 12.19
N LYS A 49 -1.40 7.93 13.51
CA LYS A 49 -2.07 8.95 14.33
C LYS A 49 -1.61 10.36 13.95
N LYS A 50 -0.31 10.57 13.82
CA LYS A 50 0.24 11.88 13.43
C LYS A 50 -0.37 12.38 12.12
N HIS A 51 -0.42 11.54 11.09
CA HIS A 51 -1.02 11.92 9.80
C HIS A 51 -2.53 12.15 9.92
N ALA A 52 -3.24 11.38 10.74
CA ALA A 52 -4.66 11.59 11.00
C ALA A 52 -4.91 12.93 11.71
N ASP A 53 -4.08 13.29 12.69
CA ASP A 53 -4.14 14.57 13.41
C ASP A 53 -3.85 15.75 12.47
N ASP A 54 -2.86 15.62 11.58
CA ASP A 54 -2.54 16.62 10.55
C ASP A 54 -3.72 16.85 9.59
N ILE A 55 -4.48 15.80 9.26
CA ILE A 55 -5.70 15.85 8.43
C ILE A 55 -6.85 16.50 9.19
N THR A 56 -7.06 16.13 10.46
CA THR A 56 -8.14 16.70 11.30
C THR A 56 -7.89 18.14 11.65
N ALA A 57 -6.65 18.57 11.83
CA ALA A 57 -6.29 19.97 12.02
C ALA A 57 -6.66 20.86 10.82
N LYS A 58 -6.84 20.28 9.62
CA LYS A 58 -7.31 20.96 8.42
C LYS A 58 -8.85 20.96 8.29
N GLY A 59 -9.57 20.41 9.28
CA GLY A 59 -11.04 20.39 9.32
C GLY A 59 -11.68 19.17 8.65
N TYR A 60 -10.90 18.13 8.29
CA TYR A 60 -11.38 16.87 7.71
C TYR A 60 -11.55 15.78 8.76
N ILE A 61 -12.11 14.64 8.38
CA ILE A 61 -12.38 13.52 9.29
C ILE A 61 -11.40 12.40 9.02
N ALA A 62 -10.50 12.14 9.98
CA ALA A 62 -9.53 11.06 9.90
C ALA A 62 -9.21 10.51 11.30
N LYS A 63 -8.81 9.20 11.36
CA LYS A 63 -8.32 8.56 12.59
C LYS A 63 -7.26 7.52 12.26
N GLY A 64 -6.20 7.47 13.08
CA GLY A 64 -5.12 6.49 12.97
C GLY A 64 -5.41 5.24 13.80
N TYR A 65 -5.03 4.08 13.27
CA TYR A 65 -5.19 2.77 13.90
C TYR A 65 -3.92 1.94 13.74
N LYS A 66 -3.55 1.22 14.80
CA LYS A 66 -2.50 0.20 14.70
C LYS A 66 -3.03 -1.01 13.94
N CYS A 67 -2.28 -1.46 12.93
CA CYS A 67 -2.65 -2.63 12.17
C CYS A 67 -1.43 -3.33 11.58
N ASN A 68 -1.25 -4.62 11.90
CA ASN A 68 -0.33 -5.49 11.18
C ASN A 68 -1.09 -6.18 10.04
N VAL A 69 -0.84 -5.77 8.81
CA VAL A 69 -1.51 -6.31 7.62
C VAL A 69 -1.19 -7.78 7.33
N LEU A 70 -0.16 -8.34 7.96
CA LEU A 70 0.20 -9.75 7.84
C LEU A 70 -0.54 -10.65 8.84
N GLU A 71 -1.25 -10.06 9.80
CA GLU A 71 -2.01 -10.76 10.83
C GLU A 71 -3.51 -10.54 10.64
N LYS A 72 -4.23 -11.55 10.18
CA LYS A 72 -5.67 -11.45 9.92
C LYS A 72 -6.45 -10.97 11.15
N ALA A 73 -6.08 -11.42 12.35
CA ALA A 73 -6.72 -10.98 13.59
C ALA A 73 -6.51 -9.48 13.86
N SER A 74 -5.31 -8.95 13.55
CA SER A 74 -5.03 -7.51 13.67
C SER A 74 -5.88 -6.70 12.69
N VAL A 75 -6.02 -7.17 11.45
CA VAL A 75 -6.85 -6.51 10.43
C VAL A 75 -8.34 -6.55 10.81
N GLN A 76 -8.83 -7.67 11.35
CA GLN A 76 -10.21 -7.79 11.85
C GLN A 76 -10.47 -6.84 13.02
N ALA A 77 -9.56 -6.76 13.98
CA ALA A 77 -9.70 -5.85 15.12
C ALA A 77 -9.73 -4.38 14.66
N ALA A 78 -8.88 -4.00 13.70
CA ALA A 78 -8.91 -2.66 13.12
C ALA A 78 -10.24 -2.39 12.38
N ARG A 79 -10.74 -3.36 11.61
CA ARG A 79 -12.06 -3.25 10.94
C ARG A 79 -13.19 -3.00 11.92
N ASP A 80 -13.22 -3.74 13.03
CA ASP A 80 -14.29 -3.62 14.02
C ASP A 80 -14.24 -2.25 14.74
N GLN A 81 -13.05 -1.73 15.03
CA GLN A 81 -12.87 -0.38 15.56
C GLN A 81 -13.34 0.69 14.57
N ILE A 82 -12.96 0.56 13.28
CA ILE A 82 -13.37 1.48 12.21
C ILE A 82 -14.90 1.46 12.04
N ALA A 83 -15.50 0.27 12.09
CA ALA A 83 -16.96 0.13 11.98
C ALA A 83 -17.69 0.85 13.11
N ALA A 84 -17.15 0.81 14.33
CA ALA A 84 -17.69 1.54 15.48
C ALA A 84 -17.51 3.07 15.36
N ASP A 85 -16.37 3.53 14.85
CA ASP A 85 -16.05 4.96 14.77
C ASP A 85 -16.70 5.64 13.55
N PHE A 86 -16.68 5.00 12.39
CA PHE A 86 -17.00 5.60 11.09
C PHE A 86 -18.11 4.89 10.30
N GLY A 87 -18.30 3.62 10.56
CA GLY A 87 -19.12 2.71 9.76
C GLY A 87 -18.27 1.74 8.94
N THR A 88 -18.95 0.91 8.14
CA THR A 88 -18.31 -0.14 7.35
C THR A 88 -17.60 0.42 6.10
N CYS A 89 -16.50 -0.20 5.68
CA CYS A 89 -15.65 0.23 4.56
C CYS A 89 -16.40 0.36 3.24
N ASP A 90 -16.21 1.47 2.53
CA ASP A 90 -16.68 1.70 1.16
C ASP A 90 -15.54 1.67 0.14
N ILE A 91 -14.35 2.15 0.53
CA ILE A 91 -13.17 2.21 -0.33
C ILE A 91 -11.96 1.70 0.46
N LEU A 92 -11.26 0.73 -0.11
CA LEU A 92 -10.02 0.19 0.45
C LEU A 92 -8.84 0.59 -0.43
N ILE A 93 -7.81 1.18 0.17
CA ILE A 93 -6.52 1.46 -0.48
C ILE A 93 -5.46 0.60 0.20
N ASN A 94 -4.98 -0.42 -0.50
CA ASN A 94 -3.92 -1.29 -0.05
C ASN A 94 -2.56 -0.71 -0.44
N GLY A 95 -1.87 -0.06 0.50
CA GLY A 95 -0.60 0.59 0.26
C GLY A 95 0.54 0.12 1.15
N ALA A 96 0.27 -0.78 2.11
CA ALA A 96 1.33 -1.41 2.90
C ALA A 96 2.25 -2.22 1.99
N GLY A 97 3.54 -1.98 2.05
CA GLY A 97 4.53 -2.64 1.20
C GLY A 97 5.90 -2.03 1.35
N GLY A 98 6.88 -2.65 0.71
CA GLY A 98 8.26 -2.19 0.74
C GLY A 98 9.23 -3.23 0.22
N ASN A 99 10.50 -2.85 0.13
CA ASN A 99 11.62 -3.73 -0.22
C ASN A 99 12.38 -4.17 1.04
N ASN A 100 13.34 -5.09 0.86
CA ASN A 100 14.25 -5.54 1.91
C ASN A 100 15.69 -5.54 1.39
N PRO A 101 16.65 -4.93 2.11
CA PRO A 101 18.06 -4.95 1.71
C PRO A 101 18.65 -6.35 1.52
N LYS A 102 18.15 -7.37 2.23
CA LYS A 102 18.57 -8.77 2.07
C LYS A 102 18.13 -9.38 0.72
N ALA A 103 17.12 -8.80 0.06
CA ALA A 103 16.60 -9.20 -1.24
C ALA A 103 17.01 -8.23 -2.36
N THR A 104 18.10 -7.50 -2.18
CA THR A 104 18.61 -6.46 -3.09
C THR A 104 20.06 -6.77 -3.43
N THR A 105 20.45 -6.74 -4.71
CA THR A 105 21.83 -6.86 -5.15
C THR A 105 22.57 -5.52 -5.03
N ASP A 106 23.91 -5.58 -4.93
CA ASP A 106 24.70 -4.35 -4.83
C ASP A 106 24.84 -3.68 -6.20
N ASP A 107 25.02 -4.46 -7.28
CA ASP A 107 25.13 -3.95 -8.64
C ASP A 107 23.95 -4.27 -9.54
N GLU A 108 23.84 -3.51 -10.63
CA GLU A 108 22.80 -3.64 -11.65
C GLU A 108 23.03 -4.84 -12.55
N TYR A 109 24.28 -5.08 -12.93
CA TYR A 109 24.71 -6.14 -13.83
C TYR A 109 25.69 -7.03 -13.10
N PHE A 110 25.52 -8.32 -13.23
CA PHE A 110 26.46 -9.29 -12.70
C PHE A 110 27.64 -9.45 -13.64
N VAL A 111 28.85 -9.43 -13.07
CA VAL A 111 30.10 -9.87 -13.72
C VAL A 111 30.79 -10.91 -12.84
N PRO A 112 31.56 -11.87 -13.39
CA PRO A 112 32.17 -12.95 -12.59
C PRO A 112 33.07 -12.46 -11.46
N GLU A 113 33.69 -11.29 -11.62
CA GLU A 113 34.60 -10.64 -10.66
C GLU A 113 33.85 -10.20 -9.37
N ASP A 114 32.53 -10.07 -9.41
CA ASP A 114 31.71 -9.67 -8.25
C ASP A 114 31.60 -10.78 -7.20
N LEU A 115 31.86 -12.04 -7.60
CA LEU A 115 31.74 -13.18 -6.70
C LEU A 115 32.66 -13.05 -5.49
N GLY A 116 32.06 -13.02 -4.29
CA GLY A 116 32.77 -12.86 -3.03
C GLY A 116 33.27 -11.44 -2.73
N GLN A 117 33.00 -10.46 -3.60
CA GLN A 117 33.35 -9.06 -3.41
C GLN A 117 32.14 -8.23 -2.99
N MET A 118 30.97 -8.55 -3.53
CA MET A 118 29.72 -7.84 -3.26
C MET A 118 28.54 -8.80 -3.30
N LYS A 119 27.36 -8.32 -2.87
CA LYS A 119 26.15 -9.12 -2.86
C LYS A 119 25.53 -9.21 -4.27
N THR A 120 25.67 -10.37 -4.87
CA THR A 120 25.15 -10.71 -6.19
C THR A 120 23.78 -11.39 -6.11
N PHE A 121 23.23 -11.81 -7.23
CA PHE A 121 22.02 -12.66 -7.29
C PHE A 121 22.16 -13.94 -6.46
N PHE A 122 23.34 -14.53 -6.42
CA PHE A 122 23.60 -15.79 -5.71
C PHE A 122 23.60 -15.64 -4.18
N ASP A 123 23.72 -14.40 -3.69
CA ASP A 123 23.78 -14.05 -2.26
C ASP A 123 22.45 -13.51 -1.73
N LEU A 124 21.39 -13.49 -2.56
CA LEU A 124 20.07 -13.04 -2.13
C LEU A 124 19.51 -13.99 -1.07
N ASP A 125 19.14 -13.42 0.06
CA ASP A 125 18.62 -14.15 1.22
C ASP A 125 17.17 -14.60 0.96
N ALA A 126 16.90 -15.90 1.06
CA ALA A 126 15.58 -16.47 0.80
C ALA A 126 14.51 -15.95 1.78
N ASP A 127 14.87 -15.70 3.04
CA ASP A 127 13.94 -15.14 4.03
C ASP A 127 13.66 -13.67 3.73
N GLY A 128 14.68 -12.94 3.24
CA GLY A 128 14.51 -11.58 2.75
C GLY A 128 13.56 -11.50 1.55
N VAL A 129 13.71 -12.40 0.60
CA VAL A 129 12.79 -12.54 -0.56
C VAL A 129 11.38 -12.89 -0.10
N SER A 130 11.24 -13.89 0.78
CA SER A 130 9.95 -14.32 1.34
C SER A 130 9.26 -13.19 2.10
N PHE A 131 10.01 -12.40 2.88
CA PHE A 131 9.48 -11.22 3.58
C PHE A 131 8.92 -10.18 2.60
N VAL A 132 9.63 -9.89 1.49
CA VAL A 132 9.17 -8.93 0.47
C VAL A 132 7.87 -9.39 -0.16
N PHE A 133 7.75 -10.67 -0.53
CA PHE A 133 6.51 -11.23 -1.07
C PHE A 133 5.39 -11.20 -0.04
N SER A 134 5.66 -11.60 1.20
CA SER A 134 4.68 -11.57 2.28
C SER A 134 4.18 -10.14 2.53
N LEU A 135 5.07 -9.18 2.72
CA LEU A 135 4.67 -7.80 3.00
C LEU A 135 3.84 -7.19 1.87
N ASN A 136 4.24 -7.38 0.62
CA ASN A 136 3.56 -6.75 -0.50
C ASN A 136 2.29 -7.52 -0.90
N PHE A 137 2.38 -8.84 -1.13
CA PHE A 137 1.26 -9.62 -1.64
C PHE A 137 0.27 -9.99 -0.53
N MET A 138 0.74 -10.62 0.57
CA MET A 138 -0.15 -10.98 1.68
C MET A 138 -0.68 -9.74 2.39
N GLY A 139 0.14 -8.68 2.50
CA GLY A 139 -0.28 -7.37 3.03
C GLY A 139 -1.33 -6.65 2.16
N THR A 140 -1.57 -7.09 0.94
CA THR A 140 -2.69 -6.67 0.07
C THR A 140 -3.87 -7.65 0.17
N LEU A 141 -3.58 -8.95 0.16
CA LEU A 141 -4.61 -10.00 0.17
C LEU A 141 -5.41 -10.03 1.48
N ILE A 142 -4.74 -10.03 2.63
CA ILE A 142 -5.41 -10.16 3.93
C ILE A 142 -6.36 -8.99 4.21
N PRO A 143 -5.96 -7.70 4.07
CA PRO A 143 -6.90 -6.60 4.20
C PRO A 143 -8.05 -6.67 3.20
N THR A 144 -7.78 -7.09 1.95
CA THR A 144 -8.84 -7.28 0.95
C THR A 144 -9.84 -8.33 1.41
N GLN A 145 -9.41 -9.48 1.94
CA GLN A 145 -10.31 -10.51 2.47
C GLN A 145 -11.21 -10.00 3.60
N VAL A 146 -10.68 -9.13 4.46
CA VAL A 146 -11.41 -8.63 5.63
C VAL A 146 -12.37 -7.51 5.25
N PHE A 147 -11.90 -6.49 4.53
CA PHE A 147 -12.69 -5.31 4.24
C PHE A 147 -13.65 -5.48 3.05
N ALA A 148 -13.34 -6.35 2.08
CA ALA A 148 -14.24 -6.59 0.95
C ALA A 148 -15.59 -7.17 1.37
N LEU A 149 -15.67 -7.85 2.51
CA LEU A 149 -16.95 -8.31 3.09
C LEU A 149 -17.92 -7.14 3.37
N ASP A 150 -17.40 -6.00 3.80
CA ASP A 150 -18.19 -4.79 4.05
C ASP A 150 -18.68 -4.14 2.75
N MET A 151 -18.01 -4.43 1.65
CA MET A 151 -18.19 -3.74 0.36
C MET A 151 -19.16 -4.46 -0.57
N VAL A 152 -19.52 -5.72 -0.27
CA VAL A 152 -20.43 -6.53 -1.09
C VAL A 152 -21.79 -5.81 -1.24
N ASN A 153 -22.23 -5.64 -2.50
CA ASN A 153 -23.46 -4.95 -2.88
C ASN A 153 -23.55 -3.47 -2.47
N LYS A 154 -22.44 -2.85 -2.05
CA LYS A 154 -22.42 -1.40 -1.81
C LYS A 154 -22.21 -0.64 -3.11
N LYS A 155 -23.10 0.33 -3.38
CA LYS A 155 -22.94 1.21 -4.54
C LYS A 155 -21.67 2.06 -4.43
N GLY A 156 -20.82 1.98 -5.46
CA GLY A 156 -19.59 2.75 -5.54
C GLY A 156 -18.41 2.15 -4.79
N ALA A 157 -18.52 0.91 -4.29
CA ALA A 157 -17.41 0.22 -3.64
C ALA A 157 -16.19 0.09 -4.56
N SER A 158 -14.99 0.34 -4.01
CA SER A 158 -13.77 0.31 -4.80
C SER A 158 -12.55 -0.14 -3.98
N ILE A 159 -11.73 -1.00 -4.58
CA ILE A 159 -10.43 -1.40 -4.06
C ILE A 159 -9.37 -0.79 -4.97
N ILE A 160 -8.35 -0.17 -4.37
CA ILE A 160 -7.19 0.38 -5.06
C ILE A 160 -5.95 -0.25 -4.44
N ASN A 161 -5.18 -0.96 -5.25
CA ASN A 161 -3.92 -1.58 -4.82
C ASN A 161 -2.73 -0.74 -5.29
N ILE A 162 -1.76 -0.52 -4.42
CA ILE A 162 -0.53 0.19 -4.78
C ILE A 162 0.48 -0.83 -5.32
N SER A 163 0.54 -0.92 -6.65
CA SER A 163 1.54 -1.66 -7.39
C SER A 163 2.84 -0.85 -7.53
N SER A 164 3.52 -0.93 -8.65
CA SER A 164 4.73 -0.16 -9.00
C SER A 164 4.96 -0.23 -10.50
N MET A 165 5.67 0.75 -11.07
CA MET A 165 6.24 0.62 -12.42
C MET A 165 7.10 -0.65 -12.57
N ASN A 166 7.71 -1.11 -11.48
CA ASN A 166 8.55 -2.31 -11.45
C ASN A 166 7.77 -3.61 -11.73
N ALA A 167 6.44 -3.58 -11.66
CA ALA A 167 5.61 -4.70 -12.09
C ALA A 167 5.68 -4.93 -13.62
N TYR A 168 6.01 -3.89 -14.38
CA TYR A 168 6.03 -3.88 -15.85
C TYR A 168 7.44 -3.73 -16.40
N THR A 169 8.28 -2.94 -15.72
CA THR A 169 9.67 -2.71 -16.07
C THR A 169 10.53 -2.96 -14.83
N PRO A 170 10.94 -4.21 -14.58
CA PRO A 170 11.68 -4.56 -13.37
C PRO A 170 13.03 -3.83 -13.31
N LEU A 171 13.31 -3.22 -12.16
CA LEU A 171 14.64 -2.67 -11.88
C LEU A 171 15.61 -3.80 -11.52
N THR A 172 16.85 -3.67 -11.95
CA THR A 172 17.87 -4.72 -11.89
C THR A 172 18.20 -5.19 -10.48
N LYS A 173 18.33 -4.27 -9.52
CA LYS A 173 18.80 -4.57 -8.15
C LYS A 173 17.74 -5.24 -7.25
N ILE A 174 16.43 -5.16 -7.57
CA ILE A 174 15.33 -5.50 -6.67
C ILE A 174 14.35 -6.53 -7.24
N PRO A 175 14.82 -7.75 -7.58
CA PRO A 175 14.00 -8.74 -8.28
C PRO A 175 12.79 -9.19 -7.44
N ALA A 176 12.95 -9.36 -6.13
CA ALA A 176 11.86 -9.77 -5.24
C ALA A 176 10.74 -8.74 -5.18
N TYR A 177 11.09 -7.45 -5.06
CA TYR A 177 10.11 -6.36 -5.06
C TYR A 177 9.36 -6.27 -6.38
N SER A 178 10.08 -6.32 -7.51
CA SER A 178 9.47 -6.29 -8.84
C SER A 178 8.48 -7.46 -9.04
N GLY A 179 8.89 -8.68 -8.67
CA GLY A 179 8.04 -9.86 -8.73
C GLY A 179 6.80 -9.75 -7.82
N ALA A 180 6.96 -9.26 -6.59
CA ALA A 180 5.85 -9.06 -5.68
C ALA A 180 4.85 -7.99 -6.17
N LYS A 181 5.34 -6.90 -6.79
CA LYS A 181 4.48 -5.86 -7.39
C LYS A 181 3.78 -6.34 -8.67
N ALA A 182 4.41 -7.21 -9.46
CA ALA A 182 3.77 -7.88 -10.58
C ALA A 182 2.63 -8.81 -10.09
N ALA A 183 2.84 -9.54 -9.00
CA ALA A 183 1.81 -10.35 -8.37
C ALA A 183 0.60 -9.52 -7.92
N ILE A 184 0.81 -8.31 -7.35
CA ILE A 184 -0.28 -7.39 -6.98
C ILE A 184 -1.05 -6.95 -8.23
N SER A 185 -0.39 -6.62 -9.34
CA SER A 185 -1.05 -6.21 -10.58
C SER A 185 -1.95 -7.32 -11.10
N ASN A 186 -1.42 -8.55 -11.22
CA ASN A 186 -2.20 -9.72 -11.64
C ASN A 186 -3.37 -10.03 -10.69
N PHE A 187 -3.13 -9.97 -9.37
CA PHE A 187 -4.18 -10.16 -8.37
C PHE A 187 -5.29 -9.11 -8.48
N THR A 188 -4.95 -7.87 -8.82
CA THR A 188 -5.94 -6.80 -9.04
C THR A 188 -6.86 -7.11 -10.22
N GLU A 189 -6.31 -7.61 -11.32
CA GLU A 189 -7.08 -8.04 -12.49
C GLU A 189 -8.02 -9.20 -12.13
N TRP A 190 -7.51 -10.18 -11.40
CA TRP A 190 -8.32 -11.30 -10.91
C TRP A 190 -9.46 -10.81 -10.01
N LEU A 191 -9.19 -9.91 -9.06
CA LEU A 191 -10.21 -9.34 -8.18
C LEU A 191 -11.28 -8.57 -8.97
N ALA A 192 -10.90 -7.81 -10.00
CA ALA A 192 -11.82 -7.06 -10.82
C ALA A 192 -12.85 -7.97 -11.52
N VAL A 193 -12.41 -9.12 -12.01
CA VAL A 193 -13.28 -10.14 -12.60
C VAL A 193 -14.12 -10.83 -11.51
N HIS A 194 -13.45 -11.28 -10.44
CA HIS A 194 -14.09 -12.08 -9.37
C HIS A 194 -15.21 -11.31 -8.66
N PHE A 195 -15.01 -10.01 -8.39
CA PHE A 195 -15.97 -9.17 -7.70
C PHE A 195 -16.96 -8.43 -8.62
N SER A 196 -16.90 -8.64 -9.93
CA SER A 196 -17.75 -7.94 -10.91
C SER A 196 -19.25 -8.08 -10.63
N LYS A 197 -19.69 -9.26 -10.15
CA LYS A 197 -21.10 -9.55 -9.88
C LYS A 197 -21.65 -8.93 -8.58
N VAL A 198 -20.76 -8.50 -7.69
CA VAL A 198 -21.13 -7.86 -6.41
C VAL A 198 -20.83 -6.36 -6.39
N GLY A 199 -20.43 -5.80 -7.54
CA GLY A 199 -20.29 -4.35 -7.76
C GLY A 199 -19.05 -3.71 -7.15
N ILE A 200 -18.04 -4.48 -6.72
CA ILE A 200 -16.78 -3.94 -6.23
C ILE A 200 -15.83 -3.75 -7.42
N ARG A 201 -15.39 -2.53 -7.67
CA ARG A 201 -14.38 -2.22 -8.67
C ARG A 201 -12.99 -2.39 -8.05
N CYS A 202 -12.07 -3.02 -8.80
CA CYS A 202 -10.69 -3.20 -8.36
C CYS A 202 -9.75 -2.61 -9.41
N ASN A 203 -8.84 -1.74 -8.96
CA ASN A 203 -7.84 -1.09 -9.81
C ASN A 203 -6.49 -1.05 -9.08
N ALA A 204 -5.41 -0.86 -9.83
CA ALA A 204 -4.09 -0.62 -9.27
C ALA A 204 -3.55 0.74 -9.73
N ILE A 205 -2.77 1.37 -8.86
CA ILE A 205 -1.89 2.48 -9.20
C ILE A 205 -0.49 1.92 -9.25
N ALA A 206 0.23 2.18 -10.34
CA ALA A 206 1.62 1.77 -10.52
C ALA A 206 2.54 3.02 -10.48
N PRO A 207 2.92 3.52 -9.30
CA PRO A 207 3.75 4.71 -9.19
C PRO A 207 5.14 4.49 -9.82
N GLY A 208 5.68 5.55 -10.40
CA GLY A 208 7.09 5.66 -10.73
C GLY A 208 7.93 6.03 -9.51
N PHE A 209 9.02 6.76 -9.73
CA PHE A 209 9.86 7.25 -8.65
C PHE A 209 9.21 8.44 -7.94
N PHE A 210 9.03 8.30 -6.64
CA PHE A 210 8.69 9.40 -5.75
C PHE A 210 9.87 9.68 -4.83
N SER A 211 10.25 10.94 -4.67
CA SER A 211 11.25 11.32 -3.68
C SER A 211 10.70 11.06 -2.27
N THR A 212 11.29 10.11 -1.59
CA THR A 212 11.01 9.78 -0.19
C THR A 212 12.34 9.70 0.57
N GLN A 213 12.28 9.72 1.91
CA GLN A 213 13.48 9.53 2.72
C GLN A 213 14.18 8.18 2.44
N GLN A 214 13.42 7.15 2.04
CA GLN A 214 13.97 5.83 1.70
C GLN A 214 14.84 5.83 0.44
N ASN A 215 14.48 6.64 -0.56
CA ASN A 215 15.14 6.62 -1.86
C ASN A 215 15.83 7.95 -2.23
N ALA A 216 15.83 8.92 -1.32
CA ALA A 216 16.47 10.21 -1.56
C ALA A 216 17.94 10.07 -1.94
N LYS A 217 18.70 9.21 -1.24
CA LYS A 217 20.10 8.93 -1.57
C LYS A 217 20.28 8.30 -2.95
N LEU A 218 19.31 7.48 -3.40
CA LEU A 218 19.36 6.84 -4.71
C LEU A 218 19.04 7.82 -5.83
N LEU A 219 18.15 8.78 -5.58
CA LEU A 219 17.64 9.71 -6.58
C LEU A 219 18.46 11.01 -6.68
N PHE A 220 19.17 11.37 -5.62
CA PHE A 220 19.86 12.65 -5.47
C PHE A 220 21.29 12.46 -4.98
N ASN A 221 21.98 11.40 -5.42
CA ASN A 221 23.42 11.32 -5.23
C ASN A 221 24.06 12.51 -5.97
N GLU A 222 24.60 13.44 -5.19
CA GLU A 222 25.56 14.43 -5.68
C GLU A 222 26.92 13.73 -5.77
N ASP A 223 27.27 13.18 -6.95
CA ASP A 223 28.63 12.86 -7.35
C ASP A 223 29.13 13.94 -8.33
#